data_0f9c1f5511cd7f1c739ca387bf711aa9
#
_entry.id   0f9c1f5511cd7f1c739ca387bf711aa9
#
_cell.length_a   1.000
_cell.length_b   1.000
_cell.length_c   1.000
_cell.angle_alpha   90.00
_cell.angle_beta   90.00
_cell.angle_gamma   90.00
#
_symmetry.space_group_name_H-M   'P 1'
#
loop_
_entity.id
_entity.type
_entity.pdbx_description
1 polymer ?
#
loop_
_entity_poly.entity_id
_entity_poly.type
_entity_poly.pdbx_seq_one_letter_code
_entity_poly.pdbx_strand_id
1 'polypeptide(L)'
;MAYLGRSDYVVIGGGVVGVSIAWGLARAGVKPLILDEGDLALRASRANFALVFVQGKGLGFPDYALACMAAAERWPQFASELEAETGIDVALRQMGGFSFALSQAEMDQQRDAREKIARETGGRSANYEVLSYRETRERLPGIGPSVAGSIFCPKDGHVNMLRLFFALHAAVAARGCQYRANHGVRTIEPTPEGFRIIGDWGEVQAGKVILAAGIDNQRLAPMVGMACPLKRDKGQVLVTEKCAPFFPYASTVICQGDEGGIKIGSSTEALSDSILTNQSLSAVIAKRAIQVFPQLATLNVVRTWTGFRIMPPDGFPIYEQSRSAPSAFVAACHSGVTLAPNHAFGLAPQILAGRLGAEFSPFTARRFCVPQAH
;
A
#
# COMPACT_ATOMS: atom_id res chain seq x y z
N MET A 1 6.22 15.50 -32.04
CA MET A 1 5.99 14.60 -30.87
C MET A 1 5.85 13.18 -31.40
N ALA A 2 6.42 12.20 -30.71
CA ALA A 2 6.28 10.81 -31.12
C ALA A 2 4.84 10.31 -30.86
N TYR A 3 4.29 9.49 -31.73
CA TYR A 3 3.01 8.84 -31.54
C TYR A 3 3.22 7.35 -31.25
N LEU A 4 2.77 6.90 -30.07
CA LEU A 4 2.92 5.50 -29.65
C LEU A 4 1.81 4.57 -30.14
N GLY A 5 0.89 5.08 -30.98
CA GLY A 5 -0.25 4.30 -31.46
C GLY A 5 -1.46 4.34 -30.52
N ARG A 6 -2.24 3.26 -30.52
CA ARG A 6 -3.46 3.09 -29.71
C ARG A 6 -3.31 1.89 -28.79
N SER A 7 -3.79 2.02 -27.56
CA SER A 7 -3.94 0.92 -26.62
C SER A 7 -5.37 0.91 -26.06
N ASP A 8 -5.99 -0.27 -25.96
CA ASP A 8 -7.35 -0.36 -25.41
C ASP A 8 -7.39 0.03 -23.94
N TYR A 9 -6.30 -0.26 -23.18
CA TYR A 9 -6.17 0.07 -21.78
C TYR A 9 -4.82 0.72 -21.51
N VAL A 10 -4.83 1.89 -20.89
CA VAL A 10 -3.61 2.55 -20.40
C VAL A 10 -3.68 2.69 -18.88
N VAL A 11 -2.68 2.18 -18.19
CA VAL A 11 -2.47 2.37 -16.76
C VAL A 11 -1.40 3.43 -16.55
N ILE A 12 -1.75 4.52 -15.87
CA ILE A 12 -0.82 5.59 -15.54
C ILE A 12 -0.32 5.39 -14.12
N GLY A 13 0.96 5.05 -14.00
CA GLY A 13 1.65 4.71 -12.76
C GLY A 13 2.06 3.23 -12.69
N GLY A 14 3.37 2.98 -12.68
CA GLY A 14 4.01 1.66 -12.56
C GLY A 14 4.32 1.25 -11.11
N GLY A 15 3.67 1.88 -10.13
CA GLY A 15 3.75 1.48 -8.72
C GLY A 15 2.94 0.22 -8.42
N VAL A 16 3.02 -0.29 -7.16
CA VAL A 16 2.34 -1.54 -6.76
C VAL A 16 0.85 -1.54 -7.09
N VAL A 17 0.17 -0.40 -6.95
CA VAL A 17 -1.28 -0.30 -7.27
C VAL A 17 -1.52 -0.50 -8.76
N GLY A 18 -0.84 0.30 -9.60
CA GLY A 18 -1.03 0.26 -11.04
C GLY A 18 -0.61 -1.07 -11.67
N VAL A 19 0.53 -1.62 -11.25
CA VAL A 19 1.01 -2.91 -11.79
C VAL A 19 0.15 -4.09 -11.31
N SER A 20 -0.40 -4.04 -10.09
CA SER A 20 -1.37 -5.06 -9.64
C SER A 20 -2.66 -5.02 -10.45
N ILE A 21 -3.17 -3.82 -10.78
CA ILE A 21 -4.34 -3.67 -11.67
C ILE A 21 -3.98 -4.19 -13.07
N ALA A 22 -2.83 -3.79 -13.61
CA ALA A 22 -2.37 -4.21 -14.93
C ALA A 22 -2.22 -5.74 -15.02
N TRP A 23 -1.66 -6.38 -13.99
CA TRP A 23 -1.56 -7.84 -13.91
C TRP A 23 -2.95 -8.49 -13.87
N GLY A 24 -3.87 -7.95 -13.08
CA GLY A 24 -5.25 -8.43 -13.05
C GLY A 24 -5.94 -8.36 -14.41
N LEU A 25 -5.76 -7.28 -15.17
CA LEU A 25 -6.23 -7.14 -16.55
C LEU A 25 -5.53 -8.15 -17.48
N ALA A 26 -4.22 -8.33 -17.32
CA ALA A 26 -3.43 -9.24 -18.15
C ALA A 26 -3.82 -10.71 -17.94
N ARG A 27 -4.22 -11.11 -16.73
CA ARG A 27 -4.78 -12.43 -16.43
C ARG A 27 -6.07 -12.70 -17.20
N ALA A 28 -6.84 -11.66 -17.50
CA ALA A 28 -8.05 -11.75 -18.33
C ALA A 28 -7.77 -11.63 -19.84
N GLY A 29 -6.51 -11.70 -20.28
CA GLY A 29 -6.12 -11.64 -21.68
C GLY A 29 -5.96 -10.24 -22.26
N VAL A 30 -6.13 -9.18 -21.47
CA VAL A 30 -5.90 -7.80 -21.90
C VAL A 30 -4.42 -7.46 -21.78
N LYS A 31 -3.90 -6.65 -22.69
CA LYS A 31 -2.50 -6.19 -22.67
C LYS A 31 -2.44 -4.68 -22.45
N PRO A 32 -2.57 -4.19 -21.21
CA PRO A 32 -2.49 -2.76 -20.94
C PRO A 32 -1.10 -2.21 -21.26
N LEU A 33 -1.07 -0.97 -21.74
CA LEU A 33 0.13 -0.15 -21.76
C LEU A 33 0.26 0.53 -20.39
N ILE A 34 1.41 0.38 -19.76
CA ILE A 34 1.73 1.00 -18.47
C ILE A 34 2.68 2.17 -18.73
N LEU A 35 2.25 3.39 -18.39
CA LEU A 35 3.06 4.61 -18.50
C LEU A 35 3.51 5.01 -17.08
N ASP A 36 4.80 5.26 -16.93
CA ASP A 36 5.36 5.67 -15.66
C ASP A 36 6.39 6.81 -15.84
N GLU A 37 6.40 7.77 -14.91
CA GLU A 37 7.29 8.94 -15.02
C GLU A 37 8.77 8.61 -14.90
N GLY A 38 9.11 7.41 -14.44
CA GLY A 38 10.50 6.95 -14.33
C GLY A 38 10.80 6.26 -13.00
N ASP A 39 12.00 5.72 -12.91
CA ASP A 39 12.44 4.89 -11.80
C ASP A 39 13.18 5.70 -10.74
N LEU A 40 12.47 6.50 -9.95
CA LEU A 40 13.03 7.22 -8.82
C LEU A 40 12.97 6.37 -7.55
N ALA A 41 14.10 6.22 -6.86
CA ALA A 41 14.26 5.36 -5.68
C ALA A 41 13.33 5.70 -4.49
N LEU A 42 12.75 6.89 -4.46
CA LEU A 42 12.01 7.44 -3.32
C LEU A 42 10.47 7.27 -3.43
N ARG A 43 9.99 6.43 -4.33
CA ARG A 43 8.55 6.22 -4.51
C ARG A 43 7.92 5.43 -3.37
N ALA A 44 6.65 5.70 -3.08
CA ALA A 44 5.87 5.03 -2.04
C ALA A 44 5.96 3.50 -2.11
N SER A 45 5.97 2.92 -3.31
CA SER A 45 6.06 1.48 -3.53
C SER A 45 7.41 0.86 -3.15
N ARG A 46 8.48 1.62 -3.02
CA ARG A 46 9.82 1.10 -2.64
C ARG A 46 10.24 1.50 -1.23
N ALA A 47 9.68 2.59 -0.71
CA ALA A 47 10.08 3.19 0.55
C ALA A 47 9.16 2.82 1.72
N ASN A 48 8.56 1.62 1.71
CA ASN A 48 7.61 1.18 2.71
C ASN A 48 8.09 -0.04 3.50
N PHE A 49 7.36 -0.39 4.56
CA PHE A 49 7.62 -1.55 5.42
C PHE A 49 7.26 -2.89 4.77
N ALA A 50 6.48 -2.87 3.70
CA ALA A 50 5.95 -4.06 3.01
C ALA A 50 5.01 -4.93 3.86
N LEU A 51 4.21 -4.28 4.70
CA LEU A 51 3.27 -4.98 5.57
C LEU A 51 2.00 -5.40 4.82
N VAL A 52 1.58 -6.62 5.07
CA VAL A 52 0.22 -7.10 4.91
C VAL A 52 -0.42 -6.98 6.29
N PHE A 53 -1.12 -5.88 6.54
CA PHE A 53 -1.50 -5.51 7.89
C PHE A 53 -2.97 -5.08 7.94
N VAL A 54 -3.77 -5.75 8.76
CA VAL A 54 -5.21 -5.53 8.84
C VAL A 54 -5.65 -4.97 10.19
N GLN A 55 -4.95 -5.32 11.25
CA GLN A 55 -5.32 -4.87 12.59
C GLN A 55 -5.27 -3.33 12.71
N GLY A 56 -6.29 -2.76 13.33
CA GLY A 56 -6.40 -1.31 13.55
C GLY A 56 -6.71 -0.48 12.30
N LYS A 57 -6.99 -1.13 11.16
CA LYS A 57 -7.41 -0.43 9.94
C LYS A 57 -8.92 -0.28 9.87
N GLY A 58 -9.38 0.87 9.34
CA GLY A 58 -10.80 1.11 9.08
C GLY A 58 -11.59 1.63 10.29
N LEU A 59 -10.92 2.24 11.28
CA LEU A 59 -11.62 2.92 12.38
C LEU A 59 -12.49 4.05 11.82
N GLY A 60 -13.81 3.95 12.01
CA GLY A 60 -14.79 4.87 11.42
C GLY A 60 -15.05 4.65 9.92
N PHE A 61 -14.51 3.59 9.33
CA PHE A 61 -14.74 3.24 7.93
C PHE A 61 -14.74 1.69 7.76
N PRO A 62 -15.83 1.01 8.16
CA PRO A 62 -15.88 -0.45 8.22
C PRO A 62 -15.62 -1.14 6.87
N ASP A 63 -16.05 -0.54 5.75
CA ASP A 63 -15.78 -1.10 4.41
C ASP A 63 -14.29 -1.23 4.12
N TYR A 64 -13.46 -0.30 4.63
CA TYR A 64 -12.01 -0.41 4.48
C TYR A 64 -11.42 -1.51 5.35
N ALA A 65 -11.91 -1.68 6.59
CA ALA A 65 -11.49 -2.81 7.43
C ALA A 65 -11.76 -4.13 6.71
N LEU A 66 -12.96 -4.31 6.17
CA LEU A 66 -13.37 -5.50 5.44
C LEU A 66 -12.57 -5.71 4.14
N ALA A 67 -12.30 -4.64 3.41
CA ALA A 67 -11.45 -4.71 2.22
C ALA A 67 -10.01 -5.16 2.55
N CYS A 68 -9.44 -4.69 3.68
CA CYS A 68 -8.13 -5.15 4.13
C CYS A 68 -8.14 -6.62 4.56
N MET A 69 -9.19 -7.09 5.25
CA MET A 69 -9.37 -8.49 5.62
C MET A 69 -9.44 -9.38 4.38
N ALA A 70 -10.30 -9.04 3.42
CA ALA A 70 -10.42 -9.78 2.17
C ALA A 70 -9.09 -9.80 1.37
N ALA A 71 -8.33 -8.72 1.39
CA ALA A 71 -7.02 -8.68 0.77
C ALA A 71 -6.02 -9.62 1.45
N ALA A 72 -5.98 -9.61 2.79
CA ALA A 72 -5.10 -10.51 3.55
C ALA A 72 -5.41 -11.98 3.30
N GLU A 73 -6.68 -12.34 3.12
CA GLU A 73 -7.10 -13.70 2.78
C GLU A 73 -6.70 -14.13 1.36
N ARG A 74 -6.60 -13.18 0.43
CA ARG A 74 -6.17 -13.42 -0.95
C ARG A 74 -4.65 -13.44 -1.13
N TRP A 75 -3.89 -12.95 -0.15
CA TRP A 75 -2.43 -12.84 -0.26
C TRP A 75 -1.72 -14.17 -0.57
N PRO A 76 -2.06 -15.31 0.08
CA PRO A 76 -1.41 -16.58 -0.25
C PRO A 76 -1.59 -16.98 -1.72
N GLN A 77 -2.79 -16.85 -2.26
CA GLN A 77 -3.07 -17.11 -3.68
C GLN A 77 -2.30 -16.13 -4.59
N PHE A 78 -2.33 -14.84 -4.26
CA PHE A 78 -1.64 -13.80 -5.03
C PHE A 78 -0.14 -14.04 -5.11
N ALA A 79 0.50 -14.40 -3.99
CA ALA A 79 1.92 -14.71 -3.93
C ALA A 79 2.26 -15.96 -4.73
N SER A 80 1.49 -17.05 -4.56
CA SER A 80 1.69 -18.33 -5.26
C SER A 80 1.53 -18.18 -6.78
N GLU A 81 0.53 -17.42 -7.25
CA GLU A 81 0.34 -17.18 -8.68
C GLU A 81 1.48 -16.35 -9.29
N LEU A 82 1.95 -15.31 -8.57
CA LEU A 82 3.11 -14.53 -9.03
C LEU A 82 4.38 -15.38 -9.12
N GLU A 83 4.63 -16.23 -8.11
CA GLU A 83 5.78 -17.12 -8.10
C GLU A 83 5.69 -18.15 -9.25
N ALA A 84 4.53 -18.74 -9.46
CA ALA A 84 4.31 -19.70 -10.55
C ALA A 84 4.54 -19.07 -11.94
N GLU A 85 4.19 -17.78 -12.13
CA GLU A 85 4.38 -17.08 -13.40
C GLU A 85 5.81 -16.57 -13.62
N THR A 86 6.52 -16.25 -12.56
CA THR A 86 7.79 -15.49 -12.66
C THR A 86 9.00 -16.20 -12.09
N GLY A 87 8.80 -17.26 -11.30
CA GLY A 87 9.86 -17.89 -10.51
C GLY A 87 10.37 -17.03 -9.34
N ILE A 88 9.70 -15.91 -9.01
CA ILE A 88 10.13 -15.01 -7.95
C ILE A 88 9.27 -15.21 -6.71
N ASP A 89 9.83 -15.81 -5.66
CA ASP A 89 9.23 -15.85 -4.33
C ASP A 89 9.22 -14.45 -3.73
N VAL A 90 8.03 -13.91 -3.45
CA VAL A 90 7.86 -12.60 -2.84
C VAL A 90 8.14 -12.60 -1.33
N ALA A 91 8.54 -13.74 -0.78
CA ALA A 91 8.82 -13.98 0.63
C ALA A 91 7.65 -13.58 1.54
N LEU A 92 6.44 -14.01 1.19
CA LEU A 92 5.27 -13.79 2.04
C LEU A 92 5.45 -14.54 3.36
N ARG A 93 5.39 -13.80 4.47
CA ARG A 93 5.34 -14.33 5.84
C ARG A 93 4.06 -13.84 6.50
N GLN A 94 3.04 -14.67 6.53
CA GLN A 94 1.74 -14.36 7.13
C GLN A 94 1.53 -15.22 8.39
N MET A 95 2.47 -15.06 9.32
CA MET A 95 2.49 -15.77 10.62
C MET A 95 1.76 -14.99 11.73
N GLY A 96 1.12 -13.90 11.38
CA GLY A 96 0.51 -12.94 12.29
C GLY A 96 1.36 -11.70 12.47
N GLY A 97 0.82 -10.74 13.25
CA GLY A 97 1.48 -9.49 13.54
C GLY A 97 1.18 -8.95 14.93
N PHE A 98 2.10 -8.16 15.47
CA PHE A 98 2.00 -7.57 16.77
C PHE A 98 1.92 -6.04 16.69
N SER A 99 1.02 -5.45 17.48
CA SER A 99 1.05 -4.05 17.86
C SER A 99 1.47 -3.95 19.31
N PHE A 100 2.65 -3.42 19.57
CA PHE A 100 3.19 -3.28 20.92
C PHE A 100 2.74 -1.98 21.57
N ALA A 101 2.45 -2.01 22.87
CA ALA A 101 2.18 -0.85 23.71
C ALA A 101 3.28 -0.71 24.78
N LEU A 102 3.80 0.51 24.96
CA LEU A 102 4.81 0.83 25.96
C LEU A 102 4.21 1.43 27.24
N SER A 103 2.89 1.58 27.30
CA SER A 103 2.14 2.01 28.47
C SER A 103 0.75 1.40 28.49
N GLN A 104 0.10 1.41 29.66
CA GLN A 104 -1.29 0.98 29.77
C GLN A 104 -2.22 1.88 28.94
N ALA A 105 -1.96 3.17 28.88
CA ALA A 105 -2.73 4.11 28.07
C ALA A 105 -2.67 3.79 26.56
N GLU A 106 -1.47 3.45 26.03
CA GLU A 106 -1.34 2.96 24.65
C GLU A 106 -2.10 1.65 24.44
N MET A 107 -2.06 0.75 25.42
CA MET A 107 -2.75 -0.54 25.34
C MET A 107 -4.27 -0.37 25.30
N ASP A 108 -4.82 0.49 26.18
CA ASP A 108 -6.25 0.81 26.22
C ASP A 108 -6.70 1.47 24.91
N GLN A 109 -5.97 2.47 24.43
CA GLN A 109 -6.27 3.12 23.15
C GLN A 109 -6.28 2.13 21.97
N GLN A 110 -5.31 1.23 21.94
CA GLN A 110 -5.22 0.23 20.88
C GLN A 110 -6.37 -0.77 20.94
N ARG A 111 -6.74 -1.22 22.15
CA ARG A 111 -7.86 -2.13 22.38
C ARG A 111 -9.18 -1.47 21.99
N ASP A 112 -9.47 -0.27 22.49
CA ASP A 112 -10.70 0.45 22.26
C ASP A 112 -10.94 0.71 20.76
N ALA A 113 -9.87 1.06 20.01
CA ALA A 113 -9.92 1.22 18.57
C ALA A 113 -10.33 -0.08 17.86
N ARG A 114 -9.77 -1.23 18.26
CA ARG A 114 -10.10 -2.52 17.64
C ARG A 114 -11.49 -3.02 18.01
N GLU A 115 -11.90 -2.82 19.25
CA GLU A 115 -13.27 -3.12 19.69
C GLU A 115 -14.30 -2.30 18.91
N LYS A 116 -14.00 -1.01 18.66
CA LYS A 116 -14.87 -0.16 17.85
C LYS A 116 -14.95 -0.67 16.41
N ILE A 117 -13.82 -0.98 15.77
CA ILE A 117 -13.81 -1.57 14.43
C ILE A 117 -14.57 -2.89 14.40
N ALA A 118 -14.40 -3.74 15.39
CA ALA A 118 -15.12 -5.01 15.48
C ALA A 118 -16.63 -4.80 15.55
N ARG A 119 -17.11 -3.85 16.37
CA ARG A 119 -18.54 -3.48 16.44
C ARG A 119 -19.05 -2.94 15.10
N GLU A 120 -18.32 -2.02 14.49
CA GLU A 120 -18.69 -1.39 13.20
C GLU A 120 -18.74 -2.40 12.04
N THR A 121 -17.96 -3.47 12.10
CA THR A 121 -17.94 -4.55 11.10
C THR A 121 -18.84 -5.74 11.43
N GLY A 122 -19.64 -5.65 12.49
CA GLY A 122 -20.48 -6.77 12.94
C GLY A 122 -19.68 -8.00 13.36
N GLY A 123 -18.51 -7.81 13.98
CA GLY A 123 -17.61 -8.86 14.45
C GLY A 123 -16.68 -9.45 13.38
N ARG A 124 -16.86 -9.12 12.10
CA ARG A 124 -16.08 -9.70 10.99
C ARG A 124 -14.57 -9.36 11.03
N SER A 125 -14.19 -8.29 11.72
CA SER A 125 -12.78 -7.90 11.93
C SER A 125 -12.25 -8.22 13.33
N ALA A 126 -13.00 -8.96 14.14
CA ALA A 126 -12.64 -9.29 15.53
C ALA A 126 -11.60 -10.43 15.65
N ASN A 127 -10.74 -10.59 14.65
CA ASN A 127 -9.70 -11.62 14.65
C ASN A 127 -8.39 -11.07 15.22
N TYR A 128 -8.38 -10.80 16.52
CA TYR A 128 -7.20 -10.35 17.28
C TYR A 128 -7.25 -10.83 18.72
N GLU A 129 -6.09 -10.91 19.34
CA GLU A 129 -5.91 -11.26 20.75
C GLU A 129 -5.24 -10.10 21.49
N VAL A 130 -5.79 -9.75 22.65
CA VAL A 130 -5.21 -8.76 23.57
C VAL A 130 -4.33 -9.51 24.55
N LEU A 131 -3.03 -9.22 24.55
CA LEU A 131 -2.03 -9.95 25.32
C LEU A 131 -1.41 -9.04 26.39
N SER A 132 -1.39 -9.51 27.63
CA SER A 132 -0.60 -8.91 28.71
C SER A 132 0.90 -8.97 28.39
N TYR A 133 1.73 -8.27 29.19
CA TYR A 133 3.19 -8.39 29.08
C TYR A 133 3.65 -9.85 29.23
N ARG A 134 3.09 -10.58 30.19
CA ARG A 134 3.46 -11.99 30.41
C ARG A 134 3.17 -12.84 29.19
N GLU A 135 1.96 -12.77 28.65
CA GLU A 135 1.56 -13.55 27.46
C GLU A 135 2.35 -13.13 26.22
N THR A 136 2.65 -11.83 26.07
CA THR A 136 3.53 -11.33 25.01
C THR A 136 4.93 -11.93 25.14
N ARG A 137 5.49 -11.98 26.36
CA ARG A 137 6.82 -12.52 26.63
C ARG A 137 6.89 -14.04 26.44
N GLU A 138 5.82 -14.76 26.73
CA GLU A 138 5.73 -16.21 26.45
C GLU A 138 5.85 -16.50 24.94
N ARG A 139 5.25 -15.65 24.09
CA ARG A 139 5.38 -15.77 22.62
C ARG A 139 6.66 -15.17 22.07
N LEU A 140 7.19 -14.15 22.70
CA LEU A 140 8.37 -13.37 22.28
C LEU A 140 9.33 -13.22 23.47
N PRO A 141 10.16 -14.23 23.77
CA PRO A 141 11.04 -14.21 24.96
C PRO A 141 12.02 -13.02 25.01
N GLY A 142 12.37 -12.46 23.84
CA GLY A 142 13.26 -11.29 23.73
C GLY A 142 12.58 -9.93 23.92
N ILE A 143 11.29 -9.89 24.30
CA ILE A 143 10.57 -8.62 24.49
C ILE A 143 11.10 -7.84 25.68
N GLY A 144 11.22 -6.51 25.52
CA GLY A 144 11.74 -5.61 26.55
C GLY A 144 10.78 -5.41 27.73
N PRO A 145 11.31 -5.12 28.93
CA PRO A 145 10.50 -4.94 30.16
C PRO A 145 9.63 -3.67 30.11
N SER A 146 9.87 -2.76 29.18
CA SER A 146 9.07 -1.53 28.99
C SER A 146 7.76 -1.78 28.26
N VAL A 147 7.54 -2.98 27.71
CA VAL A 147 6.29 -3.32 27.00
C VAL A 147 5.20 -3.59 28.03
N ALA A 148 4.09 -2.85 27.94
CA ALA A 148 2.93 -3.07 28.82
C ALA A 148 2.09 -4.26 28.36
N GLY A 149 2.06 -4.53 27.05
CA GLY A 149 1.34 -5.61 26.42
C GLY A 149 1.38 -5.46 24.89
N SER A 150 0.62 -6.31 24.22
CA SER A 150 0.50 -6.25 22.77
C SER A 150 -0.88 -6.70 22.29
N ILE A 151 -1.17 -6.38 21.03
CA ILE A 151 -2.30 -6.98 20.33
C ILE A 151 -1.74 -7.82 19.19
N PHE A 152 -2.15 -9.08 19.12
CA PHE A 152 -1.77 -10.02 18.06
C PHE A 152 -2.91 -10.23 17.08
N CYS A 153 -2.63 -10.20 15.78
CA CYS A 153 -3.59 -10.53 14.74
C CYS A 153 -3.02 -11.61 13.81
N PRO A 154 -3.64 -12.81 13.73
CA PRO A 154 -3.11 -13.92 12.92
C PRO A 154 -3.18 -13.67 11.41
N LYS A 155 -3.97 -12.70 10.94
CA LYS A 155 -4.09 -12.35 9.52
C LYS A 155 -2.99 -11.42 9.00
N ASP A 156 -2.23 -10.82 9.91
CA ASP A 156 -1.14 -9.91 9.53
C ASP A 156 0.08 -10.68 9.00
N GLY A 157 0.87 -10.00 8.22
CA GLY A 157 2.09 -10.53 7.63
C GLY A 157 2.94 -9.44 6.99
N HIS A 158 3.97 -9.86 6.29
CA HIS A 158 4.80 -8.98 5.47
C HIS A 158 5.36 -9.74 4.26
N VAL A 159 5.90 -8.97 3.31
CA VAL A 159 6.55 -9.49 2.10
C VAL A 159 7.90 -8.81 1.91
N ASN A 160 8.70 -9.32 0.99
CA ASN A 160 9.84 -8.56 0.47
C ASN A 160 9.34 -7.62 -0.64
N MET A 161 9.33 -6.30 -0.36
CA MET A 161 8.76 -5.32 -1.28
C MET A 161 9.46 -5.26 -2.63
N LEU A 162 10.77 -5.42 -2.66
CA LEU A 162 11.52 -5.38 -3.92
C LEU A 162 11.22 -6.62 -4.77
N ARG A 163 11.17 -7.80 -4.15
CA ARG A 163 10.77 -9.03 -4.85
C ARG A 163 9.33 -8.95 -5.35
N LEU A 164 8.40 -8.42 -4.55
CA LEU A 164 7.02 -8.19 -4.98
C LEU A 164 6.97 -7.25 -6.19
N PHE A 165 7.73 -6.16 -6.15
CA PHE A 165 7.78 -5.20 -7.23
C PHE A 165 8.33 -5.83 -8.51
N PHE A 166 9.44 -6.58 -8.42
CA PHE A 166 10.01 -7.29 -9.56
C PHE A 166 9.09 -8.39 -10.09
N ALA A 167 8.46 -9.18 -9.21
CA ALA A 167 7.51 -10.22 -9.61
C ALA A 167 6.32 -9.64 -10.39
N LEU A 168 5.72 -8.55 -9.90
CA LEU A 168 4.61 -7.89 -10.58
C LEU A 168 5.02 -7.38 -11.98
N HIS A 169 6.18 -6.72 -12.09
CA HIS A 169 6.67 -6.23 -13.37
C HIS A 169 7.04 -7.37 -14.33
N ALA A 170 7.64 -8.45 -13.82
CA ALA A 170 7.94 -9.64 -14.61
C ALA A 170 6.66 -10.32 -15.10
N ALA A 171 5.64 -10.45 -14.24
CA ALA A 171 4.37 -11.08 -14.59
C ALA A 171 3.61 -10.31 -15.69
N VAL A 172 3.55 -8.97 -15.62
CA VAL A 172 2.92 -8.18 -16.69
C VAL A 172 3.72 -8.29 -18.01
N ALA A 173 5.05 -8.30 -17.93
CA ALA A 173 5.91 -8.46 -19.10
C ALA A 173 5.75 -9.85 -19.74
N ALA A 174 5.71 -10.93 -18.94
CA ALA A 174 5.49 -12.29 -19.41
C ALA A 174 4.14 -12.45 -20.15
N ARG A 175 3.13 -11.66 -19.78
CA ARG A 175 1.82 -11.61 -20.45
C ARG A 175 1.78 -10.68 -21.66
N GLY A 176 2.92 -10.09 -22.05
CA GLY A 176 3.05 -9.23 -23.23
C GLY A 176 2.51 -7.81 -23.03
N CYS A 177 2.36 -7.36 -21.79
CA CYS A 177 2.08 -5.95 -21.51
C CYS A 177 3.34 -5.10 -21.76
N GLN A 178 3.14 -3.84 -22.13
CA GLN A 178 4.23 -2.90 -22.35
C GLN A 178 4.35 -1.96 -21.15
N TYR A 179 5.54 -1.91 -20.56
CA TYR A 179 5.89 -0.92 -19.53
C TYR A 179 6.83 0.13 -20.16
N ARG A 180 6.49 1.39 -20.01
CA ARG A 180 7.25 2.53 -20.50
C ARG A 180 7.68 3.42 -19.34
N ALA A 181 8.92 3.27 -18.90
CA ALA A 181 9.57 4.19 -17.98
C ALA A 181 9.86 5.53 -18.67
N ASN A 182 10.01 6.60 -17.90
CA ASN A 182 10.23 7.97 -18.40
C ASN A 182 9.12 8.49 -19.32
N HIS A 183 7.90 7.99 -19.12
CA HIS A 183 6.72 8.40 -19.83
C HIS A 183 5.72 9.09 -18.87
N GLY A 184 6.19 10.12 -18.18
CA GLY A 184 5.35 10.97 -17.34
C GLY A 184 4.21 11.60 -18.15
N VAL A 185 2.98 11.49 -17.64
CA VAL A 185 1.80 12.05 -18.30
C VAL A 185 1.57 13.49 -17.86
N ARG A 186 1.45 14.41 -18.83
CA ARG A 186 1.14 15.81 -18.57
C ARG A 186 -0.34 16.11 -18.68
N THR A 187 -0.99 15.58 -19.73
CA THR A 187 -2.39 15.90 -20.05
C THR A 187 -3.13 14.64 -20.47
N ILE A 188 -4.41 14.58 -20.13
CA ILE A 188 -5.36 13.56 -20.56
C ILE A 188 -6.57 14.30 -21.12
N GLU A 189 -6.84 14.11 -22.40
CA GLU A 189 -7.92 14.75 -23.11
C GLU A 189 -8.97 13.69 -23.47
N PRO A 190 -10.22 13.78 -22.94
CA PRO A 190 -11.30 12.94 -23.43
C PRO A 190 -11.58 13.18 -24.92
N THR A 191 -11.82 12.10 -25.65
CA THR A 191 -12.19 12.12 -27.08
C THR A 191 -13.42 11.26 -27.29
N PRO A 192 -14.11 11.35 -28.45
CA PRO A 192 -15.25 10.47 -28.74
C PRO A 192 -14.91 8.98 -28.69
N GLU A 193 -13.63 8.62 -28.93
CA GLU A 193 -13.17 7.23 -28.99
C GLU A 193 -12.42 6.78 -27.73
N GLY A 194 -12.37 7.59 -26.67
CA GLY A 194 -11.64 7.33 -25.43
C GLY A 194 -10.84 8.52 -24.95
N PHE A 195 -9.51 8.42 -24.98
CA PHE A 195 -8.61 9.44 -24.44
C PHE A 195 -7.37 9.63 -25.30
N ARG A 196 -6.90 10.88 -25.38
CA ARG A 196 -5.58 11.24 -25.85
C ARG A 196 -4.71 11.56 -24.65
N ILE A 197 -3.63 10.82 -24.46
CA ILE A 197 -2.71 10.94 -23.33
C ILE A 197 -1.39 11.51 -23.84
N ILE A 198 -0.95 12.61 -23.26
CA ILE A 198 0.17 13.42 -23.75
C ILE A 198 1.22 13.58 -22.65
N GLY A 199 2.48 13.46 -23.04
CA GLY A 199 3.66 13.77 -22.23
C GLY A 199 4.78 14.37 -23.06
N ASP A 200 5.94 14.67 -22.47
CA ASP A 200 7.10 15.18 -23.19
C ASP A 200 7.65 14.16 -24.20
N TRP A 201 7.36 12.90 -23.98
CA TRP A 201 7.71 11.76 -24.84
C TRP A 201 6.86 11.66 -26.12
N GLY A 202 5.73 12.37 -26.19
CA GLY A 202 4.78 12.30 -27.28
C GLY A 202 3.36 12.04 -26.80
N GLU A 203 2.61 11.23 -27.54
CA GLU A 203 1.20 10.93 -27.23
C GLU A 203 0.81 9.49 -27.54
N VAL A 204 -0.26 9.02 -26.89
CA VAL A 204 -0.92 7.73 -27.15
C VAL A 204 -2.42 7.89 -27.05
N GLN A 205 -3.16 7.14 -27.87
CA GLN A 205 -4.62 7.01 -27.74
C GLN A 205 -4.97 5.83 -26.84
N ALA A 206 -5.96 6.01 -25.95
CA ALA A 206 -6.43 5.00 -25.02
C ALA A 206 -7.94 4.80 -25.12
N GLY A 207 -8.41 3.56 -25.13
CA GLY A 207 -9.84 3.25 -25.01
C GLY A 207 -10.32 3.46 -23.56
N LYS A 208 -9.55 2.97 -22.60
CA LYS A 208 -9.78 3.17 -21.15
C LYS A 208 -8.50 3.68 -20.48
N VAL A 209 -8.65 4.53 -19.47
CA VAL A 209 -7.53 5.04 -18.67
C VAL A 209 -7.72 4.71 -17.19
N ILE A 210 -6.67 4.20 -16.57
CA ILE A 210 -6.63 3.88 -15.14
C ILE A 210 -5.55 4.73 -14.47
N LEU A 211 -5.97 5.65 -13.61
CA LEU A 211 -5.08 6.55 -12.87
C LEU A 211 -4.61 5.88 -11.59
N ALA A 212 -3.37 5.43 -11.56
CA ALA A 212 -2.69 4.83 -10.42
C ALA A 212 -1.34 5.52 -10.12
N ALA A 213 -1.24 6.81 -10.47
CA ALA A 213 -0.03 7.63 -10.47
C ALA A 213 0.35 8.18 -9.07
N GLY A 214 -0.16 7.55 -8.00
CA GLY A 214 0.15 8.00 -6.65
C GLY A 214 -0.30 9.43 -6.40
N ILE A 215 0.60 10.31 -5.94
CA ILE A 215 0.26 11.71 -5.62
C ILE A 215 -0.20 12.48 -6.87
N ASP A 216 0.27 12.11 -8.05
CA ASP A 216 -0.04 12.79 -9.30
C ASP A 216 -1.50 12.58 -9.75
N ASN A 217 -2.20 11.62 -9.15
CA ASN A 217 -3.64 11.48 -9.35
C ASN A 217 -4.39 12.74 -8.94
N GLN A 218 -3.86 13.55 -8.00
CA GLN A 218 -4.45 14.84 -7.62
C GLN A 218 -4.54 15.80 -8.80
N ARG A 219 -3.55 15.79 -9.67
CA ARG A 219 -3.46 16.63 -10.87
C ARG A 219 -4.16 16.00 -12.08
N LEU A 220 -4.07 14.69 -12.22
CA LEU A 220 -4.57 13.98 -13.40
C LEU A 220 -6.07 13.69 -13.35
N ALA A 221 -6.62 13.36 -12.18
CA ALA A 221 -8.03 12.99 -12.05
C ALA A 221 -9.02 14.09 -12.49
N PRO A 222 -8.78 15.39 -12.22
CA PRO A 222 -9.65 16.46 -12.72
C PRO A 222 -9.76 16.54 -14.23
N MET A 223 -8.72 16.10 -14.96
CA MET A 223 -8.71 16.11 -16.44
C MET A 223 -9.74 15.14 -17.06
N VAL A 224 -10.20 14.18 -16.26
CA VAL A 224 -11.21 13.20 -16.65
C VAL A 224 -12.47 13.29 -15.76
N GLY A 225 -12.69 14.45 -15.14
CA GLY A 225 -13.91 14.74 -14.38
C GLY A 225 -14.03 14.04 -13.03
N MET A 226 -12.89 13.69 -12.39
CA MET A 226 -12.86 13.10 -11.05
C MET A 226 -12.10 13.98 -10.08
N ALA A 227 -12.43 13.92 -8.79
CA ALA A 227 -11.63 14.45 -7.71
C ALA A 227 -10.75 13.34 -7.12
N CYS A 228 -9.50 13.68 -6.78
CA CYS A 228 -8.63 12.78 -6.04
C CYS A 228 -7.78 13.60 -5.05
N PRO A 229 -8.38 14.10 -3.96
CA PRO A 229 -7.65 14.89 -2.98
C PRO A 229 -6.65 14.00 -2.25
N LEU A 230 -5.37 14.35 -2.35
CA LEU A 230 -4.27 13.59 -1.77
C LEU A 230 -3.29 14.53 -1.07
N LYS A 231 -2.63 14.02 -0.04
CA LYS A 231 -1.48 14.67 0.60
C LYS A 231 -0.32 13.70 0.74
N ARG A 232 0.88 14.24 0.78
CA ARG A 232 2.08 13.49 1.13
C ARG A 232 2.18 13.44 2.65
N ASP A 233 2.39 12.26 3.20
CA ASP A 233 2.73 12.06 4.60
C ASP A 233 4.11 11.42 4.66
N LYS A 234 5.09 12.17 5.15
CA LYS A 234 6.48 11.74 5.21
C LYS A 234 6.69 10.77 6.37
N GLY A 235 7.36 9.67 6.09
CA GLY A 235 7.79 8.71 7.09
C GLY A 235 9.25 8.31 6.88
N GLN A 236 9.94 8.05 8.00
CA GLN A 236 11.34 7.67 8.02
C GLN A 236 11.50 6.22 8.46
N VAL A 237 12.44 5.52 7.84
CA VAL A 237 12.77 4.11 8.11
C VAL A 237 14.27 3.99 8.30
N LEU A 238 14.66 3.21 9.31
CA LEU A 238 16.04 2.78 9.55
C LEU A 238 16.18 1.33 9.11
N VAL A 239 17.37 0.94 8.66
CA VAL A 239 17.71 -0.47 8.39
C VAL A 239 18.99 -0.82 9.11
N THR A 240 18.97 -1.94 9.82
CA THR A 240 20.13 -2.45 10.53
C THR A 240 20.99 -3.33 9.62
N GLU A 241 22.20 -3.59 10.06
CA GLU A 241 22.97 -4.73 9.60
C GLU A 241 22.18 -6.03 9.76
N LYS A 242 22.62 -7.09 9.09
CA LYS A 242 21.98 -8.41 9.16
C LYS A 242 22.28 -9.07 10.52
N CYS A 243 21.27 -9.73 11.07
CA CYS A 243 21.42 -10.55 12.26
C CYS A 243 20.62 -11.86 12.09
N ALA A 244 20.83 -12.80 13.01
CA ALA A 244 20.06 -14.03 13.04
C ALA A 244 18.56 -13.75 13.13
N PRO A 245 17.70 -14.51 12.42
CA PRO A 245 16.26 -14.35 12.49
C PRO A 245 15.75 -14.56 13.92
N PHE A 246 14.97 -13.60 14.44
CA PHE A 246 14.32 -13.71 15.74
C PHE A 246 12.88 -13.22 15.76
N PHE A 247 12.44 -12.49 14.72
CA PHE A 247 11.11 -11.91 14.65
C PHE A 247 10.44 -12.19 13.28
N PRO A 248 9.75 -13.34 13.14
CA PRO A 248 9.11 -13.72 11.87
C PRO A 248 7.74 -13.06 11.64
N TYR A 249 7.28 -12.24 12.58
CA TYR A 249 5.97 -11.62 12.57
C TYR A 249 5.98 -10.23 11.90
N ALA A 250 4.80 -9.75 11.55
CA ALA A 250 4.62 -8.37 11.14
C ALA A 250 4.53 -7.44 12.36
N SER A 251 5.05 -6.22 12.25
CA SER A 251 4.82 -5.17 13.23
C SER A 251 5.07 -3.80 12.61
N THR A 252 4.47 -2.76 13.20
CA THR A 252 4.73 -1.37 12.79
C THR A 252 6.01 -0.81 13.39
N VAL A 253 6.62 -1.49 14.37
CA VAL A 253 7.85 -1.07 15.03
C VAL A 253 9.07 -1.63 14.34
N ILE A 254 9.07 -2.92 14.04
CA ILE A 254 10.13 -3.60 13.29
C ILE A 254 9.55 -4.58 12.28
N CYS A 255 10.31 -4.84 11.22
CA CYS A 255 10.05 -5.90 10.26
C CYS A 255 11.39 -6.51 9.85
N GLN A 256 11.63 -7.77 10.21
CA GLN A 256 12.84 -8.50 9.83
C GLN A 256 12.65 -9.15 8.47
N GLY A 257 13.55 -8.85 7.53
CA GLY A 257 13.60 -9.50 6.22
C GLY A 257 14.15 -10.92 6.30
N ASP A 258 13.85 -11.73 5.29
CA ASP A 258 14.38 -13.09 5.16
C ASP A 258 15.91 -13.12 5.03
N GLU A 259 16.52 -12.03 4.55
CA GLU A 259 17.97 -11.83 4.49
C GLU A 259 18.61 -11.43 5.84
N GLY A 260 17.83 -11.23 6.91
CA GLY A 260 18.30 -10.90 8.25
C GLY A 260 18.36 -9.42 8.59
N GLY A 261 18.21 -8.51 7.62
CA GLY A 261 18.13 -7.08 7.87
C GLY A 261 16.83 -6.68 8.56
N ILE A 262 16.87 -5.72 9.47
CA ILE A 262 15.68 -5.26 10.20
C ILE A 262 15.33 -3.84 9.74
N LYS A 263 14.13 -3.65 9.23
CA LYS A 263 13.53 -2.33 9.05
C LYS A 263 12.92 -1.88 10.38
N ILE A 264 13.28 -0.68 10.81
CA ILE A 264 12.77 -0.06 12.04
C ILE A 264 12.01 1.20 11.63
N GLY A 265 10.84 1.40 12.13
CA GLY A 265 10.03 2.58 11.81
C GLY A 265 8.68 2.52 12.48
N SER A 266 7.78 3.33 12.06
CA SER A 266 7.92 4.45 11.13
C SER A 266 7.51 5.73 11.83
N SER A 267 8.00 6.86 11.33
CA SER A 267 7.53 8.17 11.79
C SER A 267 6.35 8.67 10.97
N THR A 268 5.68 9.66 11.52
CA THR A 268 4.78 10.57 10.79
C THR A 268 5.31 11.97 11.02
N GLU A 269 5.70 12.65 9.95
CA GLU A 269 6.26 14.00 10.02
C GLU A 269 5.26 14.99 9.42
N ALA A 270 5.19 16.18 10.00
CA ALA A 270 4.42 17.28 9.43
C ALA A 270 4.86 17.56 7.98
N LEU A 271 3.96 18.10 7.17
CA LEU A 271 4.13 18.38 5.75
C LEU A 271 5.50 19.01 5.46
N SER A 272 6.37 18.25 4.81
CA SER A 272 7.66 18.69 4.32
C SER A 272 7.93 17.97 3.00
N ASP A 273 8.24 18.71 1.96
CA ASP A 273 8.67 18.15 0.67
C ASP A 273 10.12 17.68 0.68
N SER A 274 10.82 17.89 1.80
CA SER A 274 12.21 17.47 1.97
C SER A 274 12.32 15.95 2.08
N ILE A 275 13.15 15.36 1.23
CA ILE A 275 13.51 13.94 1.26
C ILE A 275 14.62 13.64 2.29
N LEU A 276 15.14 14.65 2.96
CA LEU A 276 16.21 14.50 3.94
C LEU A 276 15.71 13.77 5.18
N THR A 277 16.55 12.91 5.73
CA THR A 277 16.31 12.24 7.01
C THR A 277 16.58 13.18 8.17
N ASN A 278 15.82 13.01 9.26
CA ASN A 278 15.97 13.76 10.49
C ASN A 278 16.62 12.85 11.55
N GLN A 279 17.81 13.22 12.03
CA GLN A 279 18.56 12.41 13.01
C GLN A 279 17.86 12.31 14.37
N SER A 280 17.25 13.39 14.84
CA SER A 280 16.51 13.37 16.11
C SER A 280 15.33 12.40 16.05
N LEU A 281 14.63 12.38 14.93
CA LEU A 281 13.54 11.45 14.69
C LEU A 281 14.02 10.01 14.53
N SER A 282 15.17 9.80 13.87
CA SER A 282 15.83 8.49 13.83
C SER A 282 16.11 7.95 15.23
N ALA A 283 16.61 8.80 16.12
CA ALA A 283 16.87 8.43 17.52
C ALA A 283 15.58 8.04 18.28
N VAL A 284 14.48 8.77 18.06
CA VAL A 284 13.18 8.44 18.67
C VAL A 284 12.66 7.08 18.18
N ILE A 285 12.72 6.82 16.87
CA ILE A 285 12.30 5.54 16.28
C ILE A 285 13.16 4.39 16.81
N ALA A 286 14.48 4.56 16.81
CA ALA A 286 15.42 3.56 17.32
C ALA A 286 15.20 3.28 18.82
N LYS A 287 15.00 4.34 19.63
CA LYS A 287 14.72 4.19 21.06
C LYS A 287 13.45 3.36 21.30
N ARG A 288 12.36 3.63 20.58
CA ARG A 288 11.12 2.84 20.68
C ARG A 288 11.37 1.37 20.33
N ALA A 289 12.11 1.11 19.24
CA ALA A 289 12.43 -0.25 18.84
C ALA A 289 13.27 -1.00 19.89
N ILE A 290 14.27 -0.33 20.50
CA ILE A 290 15.09 -0.89 21.57
C ILE A 290 14.28 -1.14 22.84
N GLN A 291 13.30 -0.28 23.17
CA GLN A 291 12.40 -0.52 24.29
C GLN A 291 11.54 -1.77 24.07
N VAL A 292 11.14 -2.04 22.83
CA VAL A 292 10.38 -3.25 22.46
C VAL A 292 11.30 -4.47 22.39
N PHE A 293 12.49 -4.35 21.77
CA PHE A 293 13.48 -5.43 21.60
C PHE A 293 14.87 -4.93 21.99
N PRO A 294 15.29 -5.10 23.26
CA PRO A 294 16.57 -4.58 23.77
C PRO A 294 17.80 -5.04 22.98
N GLN A 295 17.76 -6.21 22.39
CA GLN A 295 18.83 -6.75 21.55
C GLN A 295 19.16 -5.90 20.32
N LEU A 296 18.26 -5.03 19.88
CA LEU A 296 18.52 -4.10 18.78
C LEU A 296 19.56 -3.03 19.14
N ALA A 297 19.82 -2.81 20.42
CA ALA A 297 20.83 -1.84 20.88
C ALA A 297 22.26 -2.18 20.44
N THR A 298 22.53 -3.44 20.10
CA THR A 298 23.85 -3.91 19.66
C THR A 298 24.03 -3.86 18.14
N LEU A 299 22.98 -3.57 17.38
CA LEU A 299 23.03 -3.57 15.92
C LEU A 299 23.33 -2.18 15.36
N ASN A 300 24.16 -2.14 14.34
CA ASN A 300 24.46 -0.92 13.61
C ASN A 300 23.35 -0.59 12.59
N VAL A 301 22.98 0.68 12.49
CA VAL A 301 22.13 1.18 11.41
C VAL A 301 23.01 1.39 10.17
N VAL A 302 22.73 0.64 9.11
CA VAL A 302 23.50 0.70 7.86
C VAL A 302 22.86 1.60 6.80
N ARG A 303 21.57 1.90 6.95
CA ARG A 303 20.84 2.77 6.01
C ARG A 303 19.66 3.45 6.66
N THR A 304 19.41 4.68 6.22
CA THR A 304 18.17 5.41 6.53
C THR A 304 17.58 5.96 5.23
N TRP A 305 16.26 6.03 5.14
CA TRP A 305 15.57 6.75 4.07
C TRP A 305 14.25 7.32 4.55
N THR A 306 13.73 8.24 3.76
CA THR A 306 12.36 8.75 3.90
C THR A 306 11.51 8.25 2.76
N GLY A 307 10.22 8.06 3.01
CA GLY A 307 9.22 7.76 2.02
C GLY A 307 7.98 8.62 2.20
N PHE A 308 7.31 8.93 1.10
CA PHE A 308 6.05 9.65 1.14
C PHE A 308 4.88 8.68 1.00
N ARG A 309 4.04 8.60 2.03
CA ARG A 309 2.75 7.93 1.93
C ARG A 309 1.81 8.80 1.11
N ILE A 310 1.01 8.16 0.29
CA ILE A 310 -0.03 8.81 -0.49
C ILE A 310 -1.31 8.70 0.33
N MET A 311 -1.71 9.82 0.93
CA MET A 311 -2.79 9.84 1.90
C MET A 311 -3.98 10.65 1.38
N PRO A 312 -5.15 10.03 1.18
CA PRO A 312 -6.41 10.77 1.14
C PRO A 312 -6.65 11.51 2.46
N PRO A 313 -7.49 12.56 2.51
CA PRO A 313 -7.68 13.38 3.72
C PRO A 313 -8.05 12.59 4.98
N ASP A 314 -8.85 11.54 4.83
CA ASP A 314 -9.30 10.62 5.88
C ASP A 314 -8.40 9.38 6.05
N GLY A 315 -7.38 9.22 5.19
CA GLY A 315 -6.47 8.06 5.20
C GLY A 315 -7.01 6.81 4.50
N PHE A 316 -8.22 6.82 3.98
CA PHE A 316 -8.85 5.66 3.34
C PHE A 316 -8.75 5.71 1.81
N PRO A 317 -8.77 4.56 1.11
CA PRO A 317 -8.62 4.51 -0.34
C PRO A 317 -9.63 5.37 -1.10
N ILE A 318 -9.22 5.86 -2.26
CA ILE A 318 -10.11 6.44 -3.27
C ILE A 318 -10.13 5.48 -4.46
N TYR A 319 -11.33 4.95 -4.75
CA TYR A 319 -11.64 4.22 -5.97
C TYR A 319 -12.86 4.88 -6.60
N GLU A 320 -12.71 5.38 -7.81
CA GLU A 320 -13.81 6.06 -8.49
C GLU A 320 -13.76 5.82 -9.99
N GLN A 321 -14.93 5.80 -10.60
CA GLN A 321 -15.13 5.85 -12.04
C GLN A 321 -15.72 7.20 -12.42
N SER A 322 -15.20 7.83 -13.42
CA SER A 322 -15.68 9.11 -13.92
C SER A 322 -17.11 9.02 -14.43
N ARG A 323 -17.93 10.02 -14.10
CA ARG A 323 -19.29 10.14 -14.64
C ARG A 323 -19.29 10.81 -16.00
N SER A 324 -18.41 11.78 -16.21
CA SER A 324 -18.29 12.52 -17.49
C SER A 324 -17.48 11.78 -18.53
N ALA A 325 -16.58 10.88 -18.11
CA ALA A 325 -15.75 10.04 -18.97
C ALA A 325 -15.74 8.60 -18.42
N PRO A 326 -16.81 7.80 -18.63
CA PRO A 326 -17.02 6.51 -17.95
C PRO A 326 -15.95 5.46 -18.16
N SER A 327 -15.07 5.63 -19.15
CA SER A 327 -13.90 4.78 -19.40
C SER A 327 -12.65 5.19 -18.60
N ALA A 328 -12.76 6.20 -17.70
CA ALA A 328 -11.69 6.61 -16.80
C ALA A 328 -11.95 6.14 -15.37
N PHE A 329 -10.90 5.59 -14.75
CA PHE A 329 -10.91 5.06 -13.39
C PHE A 329 -9.74 5.65 -12.59
N VAL A 330 -9.92 5.85 -11.28
CA VAL A 330 -8.83 6.22 -10.38
C VAL A 330 -8.71 5.22 -9.22
N ALA A 331 -7.49 4.89 -8.87
CA ALA A 331 -7.14 4.10 -7.70
C ALA A 331 -6.00 4.79 -6.94
N ALA A 332 -6.27 5.24 -5.73
CA ALA A 332 -5.30 5.84 -4.84
C ALA A 332 -5.47 5.32 -3.41
N CYS A 333 -4.39 4.84 -2.79
CA CYS A 333 -4.45 4.34 -1.42
C CYS A 333 -3.09 4.40 -0.72
N HIS A 334 -3.14 4.54 0.61
CA HIS A 334 -1.96 4.39 1.46
C HIS A 334 -1.50 2.92 1.54
N SER A 335 -2.41 1.97 1.64
CA SER A 335 -2.11 0.55 1.92
C SER A 335 -1.96 -0.29 0.65
N GLY A 336 -1.24 0.22 -0.35
CA GLY A 336 -1.10 -0.44 -1.65
C GLY A 336 -0.56 -1.86 -1.60
N VAL A 337 0.34 -2.18 -0.65
CA VAL A 337 0.85 -3.54 -0.44
C VAL A 337 -0.25 -4.44 0.11
N THR A 338 -0.87 -4.09 1.24
CA THR A 338 -1.98 -4.87 1.82
C THR A 338 -3.06 -5.15 0.79
N LEU A 339 -3.44 -4.13 -0.01
CA LEU A 339 -4.55 -4.19 -0.96
C LEU A 339 -4.15 -4.71 -2.36
N ALA A 340 -2.89 -5.07 -2.60
CA ALA A 340 -2.42 -5.52 -3.92
C ALA A 340 -3.28 -6.67 -4.51
N PRO A 341 -3.66 -7.71 -3.75
CA PRO A 341 -4.54 -8.74 -4.27
C PRO A 341 -5.93 -8.23 -4.66
N ASN A 342 -6.48 -7.26 -3.91
CA ASN A 342 -7.79 -6.69 -4.25
C ASN A 342 -7.73 -5.84 -5.52
N HIS A 343 -6.60 -5.20 -5.80
CA HIS A 343 -6.41 -4.50 -7.07
C HIS A 343 -6.42 -5.46 -8.27
N ALA A 344 -5.75 -6.61 -8.14
CA ALA A 344 -5.67 -7.60 -9.20
C ALA A 344 -6.96 -8.44 -9.35
N PHE A 345 -7.52 -8.91 -8.23
CA PHE A 345 -8.61 -9.89 -8.22
C PHE A 345 -10.00 -9.28 -8.01
N GLY A 346 -10.07 -8.05 -7.53
CA GLY A 346 -11.33 -7.34 -7.29
C GLY A 346 -11.55 -6.18 -8.24
N LEU A 347 -10.63 -5.22 -8.27
CA LEU A 347 -10.78 -3.98 -9.03
C LEU A 347 -10.59 -4.19 -10.55
N ALA A 348 -9.56 -4.92 -10.97
CA ALA A 348 -9.27 -5.13 -12.38
C ALA A 348 -10.42 -5.81 -13.16
N PRO A 349 -11.11 -6.86 -12.64
CA PRO A 349 -12.29 -7.42 -13.29
C PRO A 349 -13.42 -6.42 -13.50
N GLN A 350 -13.63 -5.49 -12.58
CA GLN A 350 -14.67 -4.47 -12.72
C GLN A 350 -14.31 -3.38 -13.73
N ILE A 351 -13.04 -2.99 -13.78
CA ILE A 351 -12.52 -2.12 -14.83
C ILE A 351 -12.71 -2.79 -16.21
N LEU A 352 -12.45 -4.09 -16.30
CA LEU A 352 -12.68 -4.87 -17.51
C LEU A 352 -14.17 -4.85 -17.91
N ALA A 353 -15.06 -5.09 -16.95
CA ALA A 353 -16.52 -5.02 -17.15
C ALA A 353 -17.02 -3.60 -17.46
N GLY A 354 -16.15 -2.57 -17.33
CA GLY A 354 -16.47 -1.18 -17.65
C GLY A 354 -17.28 -0.46 -16.56
N ARG A 355 -17.50 -1.05 -15.40
CA ARG A 355 -18.27 -0.46 -14.30
C ARG A 355 -17.79 -0.95 -12.94
N LEU A 356 -17.58 -0.01 -12.00
CA LEU A 356 -17.34 -0.32 -10.61
C LEU A 356 -18.66 -0.70 -9.90
N GLY A 357 -18.65 -1.77 -9.14
CA GLY A 357 -19.77 -2.24 -8.36
C GLY A 357 -20.06 -1.42 -7.09
N ALA A 358 -21.13 -1.76 -6.43
CA ALA A 358 -21.59 -1.06 -5.23
C ALA A 358 -20.58 -1.10 -4.09
N GLU A 359 -19.75 -2.13 -4.01
CA GLU A 359 -18.70 -2.28 -3.00
C GLU A 359 -17.61 -1.20 -3.07
N PHE A 360 -17.47 -0.52 -4.22
CA PHE A 360 -16.56 0.62 -4.36
C PHE A 360 -17.23 1.97 -4.04
N SER A 361 -18.57 1.98 -3.89
CA SER A 361 -19.31 3.22 -3.64
C SER A 361 -18.85 3.99 -2.40
N PRO A 362 -18.52 3.35 -1.25
CA PRO A 362 -18.00 4.06 -0.08
C PRO A 362 -16.65 4.73 -0.31
N PHE A 363 -15.86 4.22 -1.26
CA PHE A 363 -14.50 4.69 -1.52
C PHE A 363 -14.41 5.86 -2.49
N THR A 364 -15.53 6.37 -3.02
CA THR A 364 -15.50 7.50 -3.96
C THR A 364 -15.06 8.79 -3.27
N ALA A 365 -14.36 9.66 -4.01
CA ALA A 365 -13.92 10.97 -3.51
C ALA A 365 -15.08 11.92 -3.16
N ARG A 366 -16.30 11.58 -3.56
CA ARG A 366 -17.52 12.35 -3.23
C ARG A 366 -17.77 12.46 -1.73
N ARG A 367 -17.26 11.52 -0.92
CA ARG A 367 -17.32 11.60 0.55
C ARG A 367 -16.65 12.85 1.13
N PHE A 368 -15.78 13.51 0.33
CA PHE A 368 -15.15 14.79 0.71
C PHE A 368 -15.92 16.01 0.23
N CYS A 369 -16.94 15.84 -0.61
CA CYS A 369 -17.74 16.93 -1.17
C CYS A 369 -19.04 17.19 -0.39
N VAL A 370 -19.36 16.35 0.61
CA VAL A 370 -20.54 16.53 1.47
C VAL A 370 -20.17 17.60 2.51
N PRO A 371 -20.95 18.70 2.66
CA PRO A 371 -20.78 19.61 3.78
C PRO A 371 -20.90 18.78 5.08
N GLN A 372 -19.90 18.86 5.96
CA GLN A 372 -20.06 18.30 7.30
C GLN A 372 -21.22 19.04 7.97
N ALA A 373 -22.28 18.32 8.26
CA ALA A 373 -23.32 18.87 9.15
C ALA A 373 -22.66 19.11 10.51
N HIS A 374 -22.53 20.40 10.87
CA HIS A 374 -22.01 20.85 12.15
C HIS A 374 -22.98 20.52 13.28
#